data_66480ad0d616502746e86aa555f00a4d
#
_entry.id   66480ad0d616502746e86aa555f00a4d
#
_cell.length_a   1.000
_cell.length_b   1.000
_cell.length_c   1.000
_cell.angle_alpha   90.00
_cell.angle_beta   90.00
_cell.angle_gamma   90.00
#
_symmetry.space_group_name_H-M   'P 1'
#
loop_
_entity.id
_entity.type
_entity.pdbx_description
1 polymer ?
#
loop_
_entity_poly.entity_id
_entity_poly.type
_entity_poly.pdbx_seq_one_letter_code
_entity_poly.pdbx_strand_id
1 'polypeptide(L)'
;MLFRSLHPMFGPDTELLSGRHVIFVDLGHGEALANARELFAPTMAEQVVMSLDDHDRLIAYVLGLSHALNIAFFTALAESGEAAPRLARMSSTTFDSQLDVATRVAQESPDLYFEIQSLNDYGAESLEALAQAVERIRTAVLSQDHDAFAALMRRGRDYLEDRRSVAERRA
;
A
#
# COMPACT_ATOMS: atom_id res chain seq x y z
N MET A 1 -12.19 16.04 -26.80
CA MET A 1 -11.34 16.15 -25.60
C MET A 1 -10.69 14.80 -25.38
N LEU A 2 -9.36 14.72 -25.43
CA LEU A 2 -8.63 13.47 -25.23
C LEU A 2 -8.45 13.24 -23.72
N PHE A 3 -9.06 12.19 -23.19
CA PHE A 3 -8.87 11.80 -21.79
C PHE A 3 -7.58 11.00 -21.63
N ARG A 4 -6.77 11.37 -20.66
CA ARG A 4 -5.58 10.65 -20.24
C ARG A 4 -5.72 10.33 -18.77
N SER A 5 -5.50 9.08 -18.41
CA SER A 5 -5.44 8.69 -17.01
C SER A 5 -4.11 7.99 -16.76
N LEU A 6 -3.31 8.55 -15.86
CA LEU A 6 -2.04 7.99 -15.44
C LEU A 6 -1.88 8.17 -13.93
N HIS A 7 -1.25 7.20 -13.29
CA HIS A 7 -1.01 7.20 -11.87
C HIS A 7 0.48 6.94 -11.61
N PRO A 8 1.27 7.98 -11.30
CA PRO A 8 2.65 7.82 -10.84
C PRO A 8 2.65 7.16 -9.46
N MET A 9 3.38 6.06 -9.29
CA MET A 9 3.50 5.34 -8.02
C MET A 9 4.66 5.88 -7.18
N PHE A 10 4.81 7.20 -7.15
CA PHE A 10 5.86 7.90 -6.42
C PHE A 10 5.41 9.34 -6.11
N GLY A 11 5.97 9.89 -5.02
CA GLY A 11 5.67 11.26 -4.60
C GLY A 11 6.37 12.32 -5.45
N PRO A 12 5.94 13.61 -5.36
CA PRO A 12 6.47 14.72 -6.15
C PRO A 12 7.96 14.99 -5.90
N ASP A 13 8.48 14.64 -4.73
CA ASP A 13 9.88 14.84 -4.36
C ASP A 13 10.83 13.73 -4.85
N THR A 14 10.35 12.83 -5.73
CA THR A 14 11.15 11.75 -6.29
C THR A 14 12.05 12.28 -7.40
N GLU A 15 13.35 12.37 -7.16
CA GLU A 15 14.33 12.90 -8.11
C GLU A 15 14.67 11.90 -9.23
N LEU A 16 14.77 10.61 -8.91
CA LEU A 16 15.11 9.55 -9.85
C LEU A 16 13.93 8.63 -10.10
N LEU A 17 13.52 8.53 -11.37
CA LEU A 17 12.38 7.71 -11.78
C LEU A 17 12.78 6.28 -12.21
N SER A 18 14.06 5.98 -12.31
CA SER A 18 14.54 4.62 -12.61
C SER A 18 14.06 3.64 -11.55
N GLY A 19 13.43 2.55 -11.99
CA GLY A 19 12.82 1.55 -11.09
C GLY A 19 11.54 2.00 -10.38
N ARG A 20 11.01 3.20 -10.71
CA ARG A 20 9.69 3.65 -10.29
C ARG A 20 8.65 3.24 -11.32
N HIS A 21 7.39 3.08 -10.89
CA HIS A 21 6.30 2.67 -11.76
C HIS A 21 5.39 3.85 -12.10
N VAL A 22 4.94 3.89 -13.35
CA VAL A 22 3.84 4.74 -13.79
C VAL A 22 2.77 3.85 -14.40
N ILE A 23 1.58 3.89 -13.83
CA ILE A 23 0.44 3.15 -14.34
C ILE A 23 -0.30 4.03 -15.34
N PHE A 24 -0.56 3.49 -16.52
CA PHE A 24 -1.37 4.10 -17.56
C PHE A 24 -2.68 3.33 -17.64
N VAL A 25 -3.78 3.99 -17.33
CA VAL A 25 -5.11 3.37 -17.39
C VAL A 25 -5.64 3.48 -18.81
N ASP A 26 -5.91 2.34 -19.43
CA ASP A 26 -6.51 2.27 -20.76
C ASP A 26 -8.03 2.53 -20.67
N LEU A 27 -8.42 3.69 -21.18
CA LEU A 27 -9.83 4.13 -21.27
C LEU A 27 -10.39 3.97 -22.70
N GLY A 28 -9.76 3.16 -23.55
CA GLY A 28 -10.15 2.97 -24.94
C GLY A 28 -9.69 4.08 -25.90
N HIS A 29 -8.78 4.96 -25.48
CA HIS A 29 -8.24 6.08 -26.28
C HIS A 29 -6.77 5.85 -26.61
N GLY A 30 -6.46 4.94 -27.53
CA GLY A 30 -5.10 4.47 -27.84
C GLY A 30 -4.11 5.58 -28.18
N GLU A 31 -4.50 6.60 -28.95
CA GLU A 31 -3.64 7.74 -29.28
C GLU A 31 -3.28 8.56 -28.03
N ALA A 32 -4.25 8.84 -27.16
CA ALA A 32 -4.01 9.55 -25.90
C ALA A 32 -3.11 8.75 -24.96
N LEU A 33 -3.29 7.44 -24.92
CA LEU A 33 -2.45 6.52 -24.15
C LEU A 33 -1.00 6.52 -24.68
N ALA A 34 -0.80 6.42 -26.01
CA ALA A 34 0.51 6.45 -26.63
C ALA A 34 1.24 7.77 -26.33
N ASN A 35 0.58 8.91 -26.53
CA ASN A 35 1.13 10.24 -26.25
C ASN A 35 1.48 10.42 -24.76
N ALA A 36 0.67 9.87 -23.83
CA ALA A 36 0.98 9.93 -22.42
C ALA A 36 2.23 9.11 -22.07
N ARG A 37 2.38 7.93 -22.66
CA ARG A 37 3.55 7.07 -22.47
C ARG A 37 4.84 7.66 -23.01
N GLU A 38 4.79 8.39 -24.12
CA GLU A 38 5.95 9.08 -24.70
C GLU A 38 6.56 10.12 -23.72
N LEU A 39 5.74 10.77 -22.89
CA LEU A 39 6.23 11.72 -21.87
C LEU A 39 7.17 11.06 -20.85
N PHE A 40 6.98 9.78 -20.59
CA PHE A 40 7.78 9.03 -19.61
C PHE A 40 8.87 8.16 -20.25
N ALA A 41 8.93 8.04 -21.58
CA ALA A 41 9.92 7.23 -22.27
C ALA A 41 11.38 7.60 -21.90
N PRO A 42 11.74 8.91 -21.75
CA PRO A 42 13.09 9.30 -21.37
C PRO A 42 13.44 9.09 -19.90
N THR A 43 12.46 8.76 -19.05
CA THR A 43 12.64 8.81 -17.59
C THR A 43 13.14 7.50 -16.98
N MET A 44 13.24 6.43 -17.75
CA MET A 44 13.54 5.06 -17.27
C MET A 44 12.56 4.53 -16.23
N ALA A 45 11.39 5.16 -16.06
CA ALA A 45 10.31 4.62 -15.23
C ALA A 45 9.69 3.38 -15.90
N GLU A 46 9.36 2.39 -15.11
CA GLU A 46 8.60 1.24 -15.60
C GLU A 46 7.16 1.65 -15.91
N GLN A 47 6.76 1.44 -17.17
CA GLN A 47 5.43 1.78 -17.66
C GLN A 47 4.53 0.54 -17.65
N VAL A 48 3.47 0.59 -16.86
CA VAL A 48 2.47 -0.48 -16.76
C VAL A 48 1.16 0.01 -17.38
N VAL A 49 0.59 -0.76 -18.30
CA VAL A 49 -0.74 -0.48 -18.88
C VAL A 49 -1.74 -1.47 -18.35
N MET A 50 -2.89 -0.99 -17.88
CA MET A 50 -3.96 -1.85 -17.38
C MET A 50 -5.34 -1.21 -17.58
N SER A 51 -6.40 -2.00 -17.39
CA SER A 51 -7.77 -1.51 -17.36
C SER A 51 -8.04 -0.67 -16.10
N LEU A 52 -9.11 0.13 -16.10
CA LEU A 52 -9.53 0.88 -14.92
C LEU A 52 -9.90 -0.08 -13.76
N ASP A 53 -10.60 -1.15 -14.07
CA ASP A 53 -11.02 -2.14 -13.08
C ASP A 53 -9.81 -2.83 -12.41
N ASP A 54 -8.80 -3.24 -13.18
CA ASP A 54 -7.58 -3.82 -12.63
C ASP A 54 -6.79 -2.80 -11.81
N HIS A 55 -6.72 -1.54 -12.29
CA HIS A 55 -6.09 -0.45 -11.55
C HIS A 55 -6.74 -0.29 -10.18
N ASP A 56 -8.06 -0.10 -10.12
CA ASP A 56 -8.76 0.19 -8.88
C ASP A 56 -8.67 -0.98 -7.89
N ARG A 57 -8.76 -2.21 -8.38
CA ARG A 57 -8.58 -3.42 -7.57
C ARG A 57 -7.18 -3.50 -6.95
N LEU A 58 -6.13 -3.25 -7.73
CA LEU A 58 -4.75 -3.28 -7.24
C LEU A 58 -4.45 -2.13 -6.27
N ILE A 59 -4.94 -0.92 -6.59
CA ILE A 59 -4.71 0.27 -5.77
C ILE A 59 -5.41 0.18 -4.42
N ALA A 60 -6.56 -0.49 -4.33
CA ALA A 60 -7.20 -0.76 -3.04
C ALA A 60 -6.28 -1.50 -2.05
N TYR A 61 -5.39 -2.37 -2.54
CA TYR A 61 -4.40 -3.06 -1.71
C TYR A 61 -3.07 -2.30 -1.60
N VAL A 62 -2.55 -1.74 -2.70
CA VAL A 62 -1.24 -1.08 -2.70
C VAL A 62 -1.27 0.23 -1.91
N LEU A 63 -2.28 1.04 -2.09
CA LEU A 63 -2.46 2.30 -1.37
C LEU A 63 -3.49 2.16 -0.24
N GLY A 64 -4.71 1.73 -0.55
CA GLY A 64 -5.81 1.67 0.40
C GLY A 64 -5.43 0.88 1.66
N LEU A 65 -5.09 -0.40 1.51
CA LEU A 65 -4.72 -1.27 2.63
C LEU A 65 -3.49 -0.76 3.39
N SER A 66 -2.44 -0.30 2.68
CA SER A 66 -1.21 0.16 3.32
C SER A 66 -1.42 1.44 4.12
N HIS A 67 -2.21 2.38 3.63
CA HIS A 67 -2.55 3.60 4.35
C HIS A 67 -3.44 3.29 5.56
N ALA A 68 -4.49 2.48 5.39
CA ALA A 68 -5.39 2.07 6.47
C ALA A 68 -4.65 1.38 7.62
N LEU A 69 -3.69 0.49 7.30
CA LEU A 69 -2.84 -0.16 8.29
C LEU A 69 -2.06 0.86 9.12
N ASN A 70 -1.45 1.87 8.49
CA ASN A 70 -0.68 2.89 9.18
C ASN A 70 -1.58 3.83 10.00
N ILE A 71 -2.76 4.20 9.46
CA ILE A 71 -3.75 4.99 10.19
C ILE A 71 -4.22 4.23 11.44
N ALA A 72 -4.56 2.94 11.31
CA ALA A 72 -4.94 2.10 12.44
C ALA A 72 -3.80 1.97 13.48
N PHE A 73 -2.56 1.84 13.02
CA PHE A 73 -1.39 1.72 13.87
C PHE A 73 -1.18 2.97 14.74
N PHE A 74 -1.09 4.17 14.13
CA PHE A 74 -0.88 5.39 14.93
C PHE A 74 -2.13 5.77 15.75
N THR A 75 -3.33 5.44 15.30
CA THR A 75 -4.56 5.61 16.10
C THR A 75 -4.50 4.76 17.36
N ALA A 76 -4.16 3.47 17.24
CA ALA A 76 -4.00 2.58 18.37
C ALA A 76 -2.91 3.06 19.36
N LEU A 77 -1.80 3.60 18.85
CA LEU A 77 -0.77 4.21 19.71
C LEU A 77 -1.29 5.45 20.45
N ALA A 78 -1.98 6.34 19.74
CA ALA A 78 -2.52 7.58 20.34
C ALA A 78 -3.57 7.28 21.42
N GLU A 79 -4.35 6.23 21.25
CA GLU A 79 -5.41 5.80 22.18
C GLU A 79 -4.91 4.86 23.29
N SER A 80 -3.66 4.38 23.23
CA SER A 80 -3.10 3.45 24.20
C SER A 80 -2.91 4.01 25.61
N GLY A 81 -2.90 5.34 25.75
CA GLY A 81 -2.56 6.03 26.99
C GLY A 81 -1.05 6.12 27.27
N GLU A 82 -0.20 5.51 26.44
CA GLU A 82 1.25 5.58 26.59
C GLU A 82 1.82 6.86 25.95
N ALA A 83 2.76 7.48 26.66
CA ALA A 83 3.43 8.69 26.14
C ALA A 83 4.44 8.34 25.02
N ALA A 84 4.39 9.02 23.89
CA ALA A 84 5.28 8.79 22.76
C ALA A 84 6.79 8.81 23.12
N PRO A 85 7.29 9.72 23.99
CA PRO A 85 8.70 9.69 24.43
C PRO A 85 9.06 8.43 25.23
N ARG A 86 8.10 7.82 25.90
CA ARG A 86 8.31 6.57 26.64
C ARG A 86 8.44 5.40 25.68
N LEU A 87 7.56 5.31 24.69
CA LEU A 87 7.63 4.30 23.63
C LEU A 87 8.95 4.39 22.86
N ALA A 88 9.38 5.60 22.50
CA ALA A 88 10.64 5.82 21.78
C ALA A 88 11.87 5.29 22.54
N ARG A 89 11.88 5.38 23.87
CA ARG A 89 13.00 4.86 24.69
C ARG A 89 13.01 3.33 24.79
N MET A 90 11.91 2.67 24.50
CA MET A 90 11.76 1.20 24.57
C MET A 90 11.64 0.60 23.17
N SER A 91 12.05 1.34 22.16
CA SER A 91 11.86 1.01 20.76
C SER A 91 12.64 -0.23 20.31
N SER A 92 12.15 -0.87 19.27
CA SER A 92 12.83 -1.94 18.54
C SER A 92 13.03 -1.54 17.08
N THR A 93 13.95 -2.18 16.37
CA THR A 93 14.19 -1.90 14.95
C THR A 93 12.92 -2.03 14.09
N THR A 94 12.07 -3.03 14.38
CA THR A 94 10.78 -3.22 13.70
C THR A 94 9.81 -2.08 14.01
N PHE A 95 9.73 -1.68 15.28
CA PHE A 95 8.86 -0.57 15.70
C PHE A 95 9.30 0.75 15.07
N ASP A 96 10.60 1.05 15.05
CA ASP A 96 11.14 2.27 14.43
C ASP A 96 10.82 2.32 12.93
N SER A 97 11.05 1.22 12.20
CA SER A 97 10.74 1.15 10.77
C SER A 97 9.24 1.36 10.51
N GLN A 98 8.37 0.79 11.36
CA GLN A 98 6.93 0.98 11.24
C GLN A 98 6.52 2.41 11.57
N LEU A 99 7.14 3.02 12.60
CA LEU A 99 6.88 4.39 13.01
C LEU A 99 7.31 5.40 11.93
N ASP A 100 8.43 5.17 11.24
CA ASP A 100 8.89 5.99 10.11
C ASP A 100 7.88 6.01 8.97
N VAL A 101 7.30 4.86 8.62
CA VAL A 101 6.24 4.78 7.60
C VAL A 101 4.98 5.48 8.08
N ALA A 102 4.54 5.20 9.31
CA ALA A 102 3.33 5.79 9.88
C ALA A 102 3.44 7.33 10.01
N THR A 103 4.63 7.84 10.34
CA THR A 103 4.88 9.29 10.43
C THR A 103 4.70 9.98 9.08
N ARG A 104 5.20 9.39 7.99
CA ARG A 104 5.00 9.94 6.63
C ARG A 104 3.51 9.95 6.27
N VAL A 105 2.81 8.86 6.55
CA VAL A 105 1.35 8.77 6.31
C VAL A 105 0.59 9.84 7.12
N ALA A 106 0.96 10.07 8.38
CA ALA A 106 0.30 11.04 9.25
C ALA A 106 0.54 12.52 8.85
N GLN A 107 1.56 12.80 8.03
CA GLN A 107 1.90 14.15 7.56
C GLN A 107 1.20 14.52 6.25
N GLU A 108 0.59 13.55 5.57
CA GLU A 108 -0.12 13.76 4.31
C GLU A 108 -1.51 14.39 4.52
N SER A 109 -2.12 14.82 3.39
CA SER A 109 -3.47 15.40 3.41
C SER A 109 -4.53 14.38 3.85
N PRO A 110 -5.30 14.65 4.92
CA PRO A 110 -6.41 13.78 5.32
C PRO A 110 -7.47 13.62 4.23
N ASP A 111 -7.73 14.70 3.45
CA ASP A 111 -8.71 14.68 2.36
C ASP A 111 -8.27 13.72 1.26
N LEU A 112 -6.99 13.78 0.85
CA LEU A 112 -6.45 12.85 -0.14
C LEU A 112 -6.58 11.39 0.31
N TYR A 113 -6.25 11.11 1.57
CA TYR A 113 -6.33 9.75 2.08
C TYR A 113 -7.77 9.27 2.26
N PHE A 114 -8.67 10.16 2.61
CA PHE A 114 -10.10 9.85 2.63
C PHE A 114 -10.62 9.52 1.22
N GLU A 115 -10.24 10.29 0.20
CA GLU A 115 -10.61 10.02 -1.18
C GLU A 115 -10.07 8.67 -1.67
N ILE A 116 -8.81 8.34 -1.40
CA ILE A 116 -8.21 7.03 -1.74
C ILE A 116 -9.03 5.87 -1.13
N GLN A 117 -9.53 6.05 0.09
CA GLN A 117 -10.31 5.01 0.77
C GLN A 117 -11.77 4.95 0.28
N SER A 118 -12.40 6.12 0.02
CA SER A 118 -13.84 6.23 -0.18
C SER A 118 -14.28 6.18 -1.64
N LEU A 119 -13.41 6.58 -2.58
CA LEU A 119 -13.75 6.65 -4.00
C LEU A 119 -13.37 5.40 -4.80
N ASN A 120 -12.61 4.48 -4.21
CA ASN A 120 -12.26 3.23 -4.84
C ASN A 120 -13.31 2.16 -4.57
N ASP A 121 -13.92 1.61 -5.61
CA ASP A 121 -15.00 0.62 -5.50
C ASP A 121 -14.57 -0.66 -4.74
N TYR A 122 -13.27 -0.97 -4.71
CA TYR A 122 -12.67 -2.10 -3.98
C TYR A 122 -12.17 -1.72 -2.58
N GLY A 123 -12.29 -0.44 -2.18
CA GLY A 123 -11.78 0.06 -0.90
C GLY A 123 -12.40 -0.64 0.31
N ALA A 124 -13.72 -0.84 0.28
CA ALA A 124 -14.43 -1.52 1.37
C ALA A 124 -13.95 -2.97 1.55
N GLU A 125 -13.68 -3.70 0.46
CA GLU A 125 -13.18 -5.08 0.51
C GLU A 125 -11.79 -5.17 1.13
N SER A 126 -10.88 -4.26 0.75
CA SER A 126 -9.53 -4.23 1.30
C SER A 126 -9.50 -3.88 2.80
N LEU A 127 -10.36 -2.96 3.24
CA LEU A 127 -10.52 -2.63 4.66
C LEU A 127 -11.11 -3.79 5.47
N GLU A 128 -12.12 -4.47 4.94
CA GLU A 128 -12.69 -5.66 5.59
C GLU A 128 -11.65 -6.78 5.69
N ALA A 129 -10.82 -6.98 4.66
CA ALA A 129 -9.73 -7.96 4.71
C ALA A 129 -8.72 -7.65 5.81
N LEU A 130 -8.39 -6.37 6.04
CA LEU A 130 -7.53 -5.93 7.15
C LEU A 130 -8.19 -6.21 8.50
N ALA A 131 -9.45 -5.82 8.68
CA ALA A 131 -10.18 -6.02 9.91
C ALA A 131 -10.27 -7.51 10.29
N GLN A 132 -10.58 -8.36 9.31
CA GLN A 132 -10.62 -9.82 9.50
C GLN A 132 -9.23 -10.41 9.80
N ALA A 133 -8.16 -9.87 9.23
CA ALA A 133 -6.80 -10.33 9.53
C ALA A 133 -6.43 -10.02 10.99
N VAL A 134 -6.75 -8.80 11.46
CA VAL A 134 -6.54 -8.40 12.86
C VAL A 134 -7.38 -9.27 13.81
N GLU A 135 -8.64 -9.54 13.45
CA GLU A 135 -9.53 -10.38 14.28
C GLU A 135 -9.03 -11.82 14.37
N ARG A 136 -8.49 -12.39 13.29
CA ARG A 136 -7.86 -13.73 13.33
C ARG A 136 -6.66 -13.77 14.28
N ILE A 137 -5.82 -12.74 14.26
CA ILE A 137 -4.67 -12.62 15.18
C ILE A 137 -5.20 -12.52 16.62
N ARG A 138 -6.16 -11.64 16.86
CA ARG A 138 -6.78 -11.46 18.18
C ARG A 138 -7.36 -12.76 18.72
N THR A 139 -8.13 -13.48 17.90
CA THR A 139 -8.75 -14.74 18.28
C THR A 139 -7.71 -15.79 18.66
N ALA A 140 -6.69 -16.02 17.80
CA ALA A 140 -5.64 -17.00 18.08
C ALA A 140 -4.87 -16.68 19.37
N VAL A 141 -4.56 -15.39 19.62
CA VAL A 141 -3.87 -14.96 20.85
C VAL A 141 -4.73 -15.16 22.09
N LEU A 142 -6.00 -14.71 22.07
CA LEU A 142 -6.88 -14.80 23.24
C LEU A 142 -7.28 -16.24 23.58
N SER A 143 -7.42 -17.11 22.58
CA SER A 143 -7.67 -18.54 22.78
C SER A 143 -6.40 -19.35 23.07
N GLN A 144 -5.21 -18.71 23.05
CA GLN A 144 -3.90 -19.37 23.20
C GLN A 144 -3.68 -20.48 22.15
N ASP A 145 -4.26 -20.33 20.96
CA ASP A 145 -4.14 -21.27 19.84
C ASP A 145 -2.85 -20.99 19.06
N HIS A 146 -1.77 -21.62 19.51
CA HIS A 146 -0.45 -21.54 18.89
C HIS A 146 -0.48 -22.01 17.43
N ASP A 147 -1.23 -23.06 17.13
CA ASP A 147 -1.24 -23.65 15.78
C ASP A 147 -1.94 -22.74 14.77
N ALA A 148 -3.05 -22.12 15.17
CA ALA A 148 -3.72 -21.10 14.37
C ALA A 148 -2.80 -19.89 14.13
N PHE A 149 -2.11 -19.39 15.16
CA PHE A 149 -1.17 -18.29 15.03
C PHE A 149 0.01 -18.65 14.09
N ALA A 150 0.60 -19.83 14.26
CA ALA A 150 1.69 -20.30 13.40
C ALA A 150 1.23 -20.49 11.94
N ALA A 151 -0.03 -20.88 11.71
CA ALA A 151 -0.60 -20.99 10.37
C ALA A 151 -0.71 -19.62 9.68
N LEU A 152 -1.10 -18.55 10.40
CA LEU A 152 -1.09 -17.18 9.86
C LEU A 152 0.33 -16.76 9.43
N MET A 153 1.32 -17.03 10.27
CA MET A 153 2.72 -16.69 9.97
C MET A 153 3.26 -17.47 8.76
N ARG A 154 2.98 -18.76 8.64
CA ARG A 154 3.37 -19.55 7.48
C ARG A 154 2.75 -19.01 6.20
N ARG A 155 1.44 -18.78 6.19
CA ARG A 155 0.73 -18.25 5.02
C ARG A 155 1.30 -16.90 4.55
N GLY A 156 1.64 -16.02 5.49
CA GLY A 156 2.28 -14.74 5.17
C GLY A 156 3.67 -14.92 4.58
N ARG A 157 4.47 -15.85 5.11
CA ARG A 157 5.80 -16.17 4.58
C ARG A 157 5.72 -16.68 3.14
N ASP A 158 4.87 -17.67 2.89
CA ASP A 158 4.71 -18.28 1.57
C ASP A 158 4.33 -17.22 0.52
N TYR A 159 3.39 -16.33 0.86
CA TYR A 159 3.00 -15.21 0.00
C TYR A 159 4.15 -14.24 -0.30
N LEU A 160 4.99 -13.93 0.70
CA LEU A 160 6.12 -13.00 0.54
C LEU A 160 7.29 -13.63 -0.21
N GLU A 161 7.48 -14.95 -0.13
CA GLU A 161 8.49 -15.70 -0.91
C GLU A 161 8.14 -15.69 -2.39
N ASP A 162 6.88 -15.86 -2.76
CA ASP A 162 6.41 -15.75 -4.16
C ASP A 162 6.73 -14.38 -4.76
N ARG A 163 6.60 -13.30 -3.98
CA ARG A 163 6.97 -11.95 -4.41
C ARG A 163 8.46 -11.83 -4.77
N ARG A 164 9.35 -12.43 -3.98
CA ARG A 164 10.80 -12.40 -4.22
C ARG A 164 11.15 -13.13 -5.51
N SER A 165 10.55 -14.26 -5.77
CA SER A 165 10.77 -15.04 -6.99
C SER A 165 10.38 -14.31 -8.27
N VAL A 166 9.40 -13.38 -8.21
CA VAL A 166 9.01 -12.52 -9.33
C VAL A 166 9.99 -11.37 -9.52
N ALA A 167 10.48 -10.75 -8.45
CA ALA A 167 11.45 -9.65 -8.51
C ALA A 167 12.82 -10.12 -9.05
N GLU A 168 13.30 -11.30 -8.62
CA GLU A 168 14.58 -11.88 -9.07
C GLU A 168 14.56 -12.31 -10.55
N ARG A 169 13.40 -12.65 -11.11
CA ARG A 169 13.25 -12.95 -12.55
C ARG A 169 13.24 -11.72 -13.46
N ARG A 170 13.16 -10.51 -12.89
CA ARG A 170 13.14 -9.24 -13.60
C ARG A 170 14.46 -8.46 -13.51
N ALA A 171 15.39 -8.90 -12.67
CA ALA A 171 16.73 -8.33 -12.51
C ALA A 171 17.74 -9.04 -13.42
#